data_c9a92436138f13ef4875d0b512293c6c
#
_entry.id   c9a92436138f13ef4875d0b512293c6c
#
_cell.length_a   1.000
_cell.length_b   1.000
_cell.length_c   1.000
_cell.angle_alpha   90.00
_cell.angle_beta   90.00
_cell.angle_gamma   90.00
#
_symmetry.space_group_name_H-M   'P 1'
#
loop_
_entity.id
_entity.type
_entity.pdbx_description
1 polymer ?
#
loop_
_entity_poly.entity_id
_entity_poly.type
_entity_poly.pdbx_seq_one_letter_code
_entity_poly.pdbx_strand_id
1 'polypeptide(L)'
;RGLGDVYKRQYNWLVTGVAGFIGSNILEALLKNNQNVIGIDNFETGHASNLDDVKSIVSDKQWNNFDFYEVDINKYEQVESAFQNIDFVLHQAALGSVPRSINDPIRSNAVNISGFLNVLNISKEKNVKGFIYAASSSTYGDHPALPKKEQNIGSPLSPYAITKYANELYAKIFSEQYGIKTIGLRYFNVFGKRQDPHGAYAAVIPLWIQSVINNKEVFINGDGTTTRDFCYIDNAVEANILAALSLNKINMHAVMNIAFGESNDLNTLFRLIVAILKKNGRSYEMNPTYREFRPGDIKNSLADISKAKELIGYSPAYSLEAGLEESINWYLGG
;
A
#
# COMPACT_ATOMS: atom_id res chain seq x y z
N ARG A 1 -16.58 -8.79 13.26
CA ARG A 1 -16.54 -7.59 14.12
C ARG A 1 -16.08 -6.45 13.22
N GLY A 2 -17.01 -5.58 12.78
CA GLY A 2 -16.66 -4.46 11.92
C GLY A 2 -15.82 -3.41 12.65
N LEU A 3 -15.10 -2.58 11.90
CA LEU A 3 -14.27 -1.47 12.39
C LEU A 3 -15.01 -0.53 13.39
N GLY A 4 -16.34 -0.56 13.47
CA GLY A 4 -17.15 0.29 14.35
C GLY A 4 -16.84 0.20 15.85
N ASP A 5 -16.40 -0.97 16.36
CA ASP A 5 -15.95 -1.11 17.76
C ASP A 5 -14.51 -0.62 17.97
N VAL A 6 -13.75 -0.49 16.89
CA VAL A 6 -12.34 -0.13 16.88
C VAL A 6 -12.15 1.38 17.06
N TYR A 7 -13.12 2.20 16.62
CA TYR A 7 -13.07 3.66 16.64
C TYR A 7 -13.77 4.31 17.86
N LYS A 8 -13.96 3.57 18.96
CA LYS A 8 -14.58 4.13 20.20
C LYS A 8 -13.76 5.28 20.82
N ARG A 9 -12.50 5.45 20.40
CA ARG A 9 -11.60 6.51 20.87
C ARG A 9 -11.03 7.26 19.69
N GLN A 10 -11.03 8.58 19.78
CA GLN A 10 -10.31 9.45 18.84
C GLN A 10 -8.81 9.43 19.15
N TYR A 11 -8.00 9.27 18.12
CA TYR A 11 -6.55 9.31 18.16
C TYR A 11 -6.02 10.35 17.18
N ASN A 12 -4.76 10.74 17.37
CA ASN A 12 -4.02 11.61 16.45
C ASN A 12 -3.08 10.75 15.61
N TRP A 13 -3.30 10.76 14.31
CA TRP A 13 -2.57 9.96 13.34
C TRP A 13 -1.65 10.82 12.48
N LEU A 14 -0.42 10.37 12.26
CA LEU A 14 0.42 10.90 11.18
C LEU A 14 0.41 9.91 10.01
N VAL A 15 -0.01 10.37 8.83
CA VAL A 15 0.04 9.60 7.59
C VAL A 15 1.07 10.23 6.67
N THR A 16 2.16 9.52 6.39
CA THR A 16 3.16 9.97 5.40
C THR A 16 2.82 9.41 4.03
N GLY A 17 3.09 10.16 2.96
CA GLY A 17 2.65 9.79 1.61
C GLY A 17 1.13 9.89 1.47
N VAL A 18 0.52 10.86 2.17
CA VAL A 18 -0.94 11.00 2.30
C VAL A 18 -1.65 11.35 0.99
N ALA A 19 -0.97 11.99 0.05
CA ALA A 19 -1.49 12.29 -1.28
C ALA A 19 -1.27 11.14 -2.30
N GLY A 20 -0.57 10.06 -1.88
CA GLY A 20 -0.39 8.86 -2.67
C GLY A 20 -1.61 7.93 -2.68
N PHE A 21 -1.52 6.85 -3.45
CA PHE A 21 -2.58 5.85 -3.60
C PHE A 21 -3.04 5.28 -2.24
N ILE A 22 -2.14 4.64 -1.48
CA ILE A 22 -2.52 3.99 -0.21
C ILE A 22 -2.81 5.04 0.86
N GLY A 23 -1.98 6.09 0.96
CA GLY A 23 -2.12 7.13 1.97
C GLY A 23 -3.45 7.88 1.91
N SER A 24 -3.95 8.21 0.71
CA SER A 24 -5.23 8.90 0.54
C SER A 24 -6.45 8.03 0.90
N ASN A 25 -6.36 6.72 0.68
CA ASN A 25 -7.39 5.78 1.10
C ASN A 25 -7.40 5.57 2.63
N ILE A 26 -6.22 5.58 3.26
CA ILE A 26 -6.11 5.59 4.73
C ILE A 26 -6.69 6.89 5.29
N LEU A 27 -6.35 8.05 4.71
CA LEU A 27 -6.91 9.34 5.11
C LEU A 27 -8.45 9.32 5.09
N GLU A 28 -9.04 8.88 3.97
CA GLU A 28 -10.49 8.75 3.85
C GLU A 28 -11.10 7.91 4.98
N ALA A 29 -10.53 6.73 5.23
CA ALA A 29 -11.02 5.82 6.26
C ALA A 29 -10.94 6.43 7.66
N LEU A 30 -9.83 7.10 7.99
CA LEU A 30 -9.65 7.75 9.29
C LEU A 30 -10.63 8.92 9.47
N LEU A 31 -10.80 9.79 8.47
CA LEU A 31 -11.70 10.94 8.54
C LEU A 31 -13.17 10.50 8.63
N LYS A 32 -13.60 9.50 7.85
CA LYS A 32 -14.96 8.92 7.97
C LYS A 32 -15.27 8.38 9.36
N ASN A 33 -14.22 8.02 10.12
CA ASN A 33 -14.32 7.58 11.51
C ASN A 33 -13.96 8.67 12.53
N ASN A 34 -14.02 9.94 12.13
CA ASN A 34 -13.81 11.12 12.98
C ASN A 34 -12.47 11.11 13.74
N GLN A 35 -11.40 10.57 13.12
CA GLN A 35 -10.06 10.61 13.67
C GLN A 35 -9.36 11.92 13.31
N ASN A 36 -8.40 12.36 14.12
CA ASN A 36 -7.54 13.51 13.80
C ASN A 36 -6.35 13.02 12.97
N VAL A 37 -6.08 13.66 11.84
CA VAL A 37 -5.03 13.24 10.92
C VAL A 37 -4.13 14.41 10.56
N ILE A 38 -2.84 14.24 10.77
CA ILE A 38 -1.80 15.04 10.13
C ILE A 38 -1.27 14.25 8.93
N GLY A 39 -1.32 14.85 7.75
CA GLY A 39 -0.81 14.24 6.53
C GLY A 39 0.41 14.96 6.01
N ILE A 40 1.45 14.24 5.62
CA ILE A 40 2.63 14.80 4.96
C ILE A 40 2.87 14.13 3.61
N ASP A 41 3.20 14.93 2.60
CA ASP A 41 3.56 14.50 1.26
C ASP A 41 4.37 15.61 0.57
N ASN A 42 5.21 15.29 -0.41
CA ASN A 42 5.93 16.26 -1.23
C ASN A 42 5.48 16.24 -2.70
N PHE A 43 4.42 15.52 -2.99
CA PHE A 43 3.84 15.33 -4.32
C PHE A 43 4.79 14.75 -5.38
N GLU A 44 5.88 14.09 -4.99
CA GLU A 44 6.81 13.46 -5.95
C GLU A 44 6.13 12.33 -6.75
N THR A 45 5.21 11.59 -6.10
CA THR A 45 4.39 10.54 -6.72
C THR A 45 2.93 10.58 -6.28
N GLY A 46 2.61 11.38 -5.28
CA GLY A 46 1.27 11.68 -4.84
C GLY A 46 0.65 12.80 -5.68
N HIS A 47 -0.66 12.92 -5.66
CA HIS A 47 -1.42 13.91 -6.43
C HIS A 47 -2.35 14.70 -5.52
N ALA A 48 -2.37 16.03 -5.66
CA ALA A 48 -3.30 16.89 -4.93
C ALA A 48 -4.77 16.50 -5.19
N SER A 49 -5.07 16.04 -6.40
CA SER A 49 -6.39 15.53 -6.78
C SER A 49 -6.87 14.35 -5.90
N ASN A 50 -5.98 13.54 -5.33
CA ASN A 50 -6.37 12.49 -4.39
C ASN A 50 -6.90 13.08 -3.08
N LEU A 51 -6.33 14.21 -2.61
CA LEU A 51 -6.82 14.92 -1.42
C LEU A 51 -8.15 15.62 -1.71
N ASP A 52 -8.29 16.22 -2.90
CA ASP A 52 -9.55 16.84 -3.35
C ASP A 52 -10.67 15.80 -3.45
N ASP A 53 -10.36 14.60 -3.97
CA ASP A 53 -11.32 13.50 -4.04
C ASP A 53 -11.75 13.06 -2.62
N VAL A 54 -10.82 12.90 -1.67
CA VAL A 54 -11.17 12.61 -0.27
C VAL A 54 -12.07 13.72 0.31
N LYS A 55 -11.72 14.99 0.08
CA LYS A 55 -12.52 16.14 0.56
C LYS A 55 -13.94 16.11 0.04
N SER A 56 -14.14 15.70 -1.20
CA SER A 56 -15.47 15.65 -1.83
C SER A 56 -16.43 14.61 -1.23
N ILE A 57 -15.88 13.58 -0.57
CA ILE A 57 -16.65 12.42 -0.07
C ILE A 57 -16.76 12.34 1.46
N VAL A 58 -16.09 13.24 2.18
CA VAL A 58 -16.23 13.38 3.64
C VAL A 58 -17.01 14.66 3.96
N SER A 59 -17.63 14.76 5.12
CA SER A 59 -18.29 16.00 5.55
C SER A 59 -17.26 17.08 5.92
N ASP A 60 -17.67 18.36 5.86
CA ASP A 60 -16.81 19.48 6.30
C ASP A 60 -16.30 19.30 7.74
N LYS A 61 -17.15 18.78 8.63
CA LYS A 61 -16.77 18.46 10.00
C LYS A 61 -15.64 17.41 10.07
N GLN A 62 -15.69 16.40 9.21
CA GLN A 62 -14.66 15.37 9.14
C GLN A 62 -13.39 15.93 8.50
N TRP A 63 -13.52 16.75 7.44
CA TRP A 63 -12.38 17.38 6.79
C TRP A 63 -11.63 18.32 7.72
N ASN A 64 -12.31 19.02 8.64
CA ASN A 64 -11.68 19.89 9.64
C ASN A 64 -10.81 19.14 10.67
N ASN A 65 -10.81 17.80 10.67
CA ASN A 65 -9.90 16.98 11.46
C ASN A 65 -8.61 16.64 10.70
N PHE A 66 -8.36 17.25 9.54
CA PHE A 66 -7.20 16.99 8.70
C PHE A 66 -6.34 18.23 8.52
N ASP A 67 -5.07 18.12 8.91
CA ASP A 67 -4.04 19.11 8.63
C ASP A 67 -3.03 18.52 7.63
N PHE A 68 -2.75 19.27 6.56
CA PHE A 68 -1.78 18.88 5.54
C PHE A 68 -0.53 19.76 5.60
N TYR A 69 0.64 19.10 5.51
CA TYR A 69 1.93 19.78 5.36
C TYR A 69 2.68 19.22 4.15
N GLU A 70 3.11 20.11 3.26
CA GLU A 70 4.00 19.75 2.17
C GLU A 70 5.41 19.55 2.71
N VAL A 71 5.83 18.28 2.87
CA VAL A 71 7.07 17.88 3.53
C VAL A 71 7.76 16.79 2.76
N ASP A 72 9.07 16.95 2.51
CA ASP A 72 9.95 15.87 2.06
C ASP A 72 10.49 15.10 3.26
N ILE A 73 10.23 13.79 3.33
CA ILE A 73 10.69 12.93 4.43
C ILE A 73 12.23 12.86 4.55
N ASN A 74 12.97 13.28 3.54
CA ASN A 74 14.44 13.44 3.62
C ASN A 74 14.88 14.70 4.40
N LYS A 75 13.96 15.61 4.72
CA LYS A 75 14.22 16.85 5.44
C LYS A 75 13.78 16.68 6.91
N TYR A 76 14.75 16.33 7.76
CA TYR A 76 14.49 15.97 9.16
C TYR A 76 13.65 17.01 9.90
N GLU A 77 14.05 18.30 9.84
CA GLU A 77 13.40 19.40 10.55
C GLU A 77 11.96 19.65 10.05
N GLN A 78 11.72 19.44 8.74
CA GLN A 78 10.37 19.54 8.18
C GLN A 78 9.47 18.42 8.71
N VAL A 79 9.98 17.19 8.74
CA VAL A 79 9.25 16.04 9.30
C VAL A 79 8.96 16.26 10.78
N GLU A 80 9.96 16.72 11.55
CA GLU A 80 9.81 16.96 12.99
C GLU A 80 8.71 17.99 13.30
N SER A 81 8.60 19.04 12.49
CA SER A 81 7.59 20.09 12.67
C SER A 81 6.14 19.58 12.53
N ALA A 82 5.93 18.48 11.79
CA ALA A 82 4.61 17.86 11.64
C ALA A 82 4.24 16.92 12.80
N PHE A 83 5.17 16.60 13.72
CA PHE A 83 4.89 15.72 14.86
C PHE A 83 4.27 16.47 16.04
N GLN A 84 2.97 16.74 15.98
CA GLN A 84 2.22 17.43 17.03
C GLN A 84 1.24 16.46 17.71
N ASN A 85 1.60 15.99 18.91
CA ASN A 85 0.77 15.08 19.73
C ASN A 85 0.32 13.80 19.02
N ILE A 86 1.19 13.17 18.23
CA ILE A 86 0.88 11.98 17.44
C ILE A 86 0.80 10.72 18.32
N ASP A 87 -0.29 9.96 18.19
CA ASP A 87 -0.44 8.66 18.80
C ASP A 87 0.17 7.55 17.92
N PHE A 88 -0.15 7.56 16.63
CA PHE A 88 0.27 6.52 15.67
C PHE A 88 0.82 7.13 14.38
N VAL A 89 1.85 6.50 13.85
CA VAL A 89 2.39 6.80 12.52
C VAL A 89 2.03 5.69 11.54
N LEU A 90 1.41 6.05 10.41
CA LEU A 90 1.18 5.18 9.27
C LEU A 90 2.08 5.63 8.12
N HIS A 91 3.24 4.99 8.00
CA HIS A 91 4.29 5.39 7.07
C HIS A 91 4.11 4.73 5.71
N GLN A 92 3.53 5.48 4.75
CA GLN A 92 3.31 5.03 3.39
C GLN A 92 4.24 5.70 2.36
N ALA A 93 4.89 6.81 2.74
CA ALA A 93 5.80 7.55 1.86
C ALA A 93 6.98 6.67 1.42
N ALA A 94 7.09 6.46 0.12
CA ALA A 94 8.18 5.72 -0.50
C ALA A 94 8.14 5.90 -2.03
N LEU A 95 9.28 5.74 -2.68
CA LEU A 95 9.33 5.53 -4.12
C LEU A 95 9.10 4.05 -4.42
N GLY A 96 7.90 3.72 -4.84
CA GLY A 96 7.52 2.38 -5.30
C GLY A 96 8.09 2.06 -6.68
N SER A 97 7.98 0.78 -7.11
CA SER A 97 8.36 0.26 -8.41
C SER A 97 9.80 -0.28 -8.50
N VAL A 98 9.88 -1.55 -8.87
CA VAL A 98 11.16 -2.24 -9.17
C VAL A 98 11.88 -1.55 -10.34
N PRO A 99 11.25 -1.30 -11.52
CA PRO A 99 11.92 -0.62 -12.62
C PRO A 99 12.44 0.77 -12.27
N ARG A 100 11.71 1.56 -11.50
CA ARG A 100 12.17 2.87 -11.02
C ARG A 100 13.47 2.73 -10.23
N SER A 101 13.52 1.79 -9.29
CA SER A 101 14.68 1.58 -8.43
C SER A 101 15.92 1.09 -9.19
N ILE A 102 15.74 0.38 -10.32
CA ILE A 102 16.83 -0.01 -11.22
C ILE A 102 17.34 1.21 -11.97
N ASN A 103 16.44 2.08 -12.45
CA ASN A 103 16.80 3.26 -13.20
C ASN A 103 17.44 4.36 -12.31
N ASP A 104 16.97 4.51 -11.09
CA ASP A 104 17.50 5.47 -10.10
C ASP A 104 17.58 4.85 -8.70
N PRO A 105 18.63 4.03 -8.45
CA PRO A 105 18.80 3.38 -7.16
C PRO A 105 19.19 4.37 -6.05
N ILE A 106 19.91 5.45 -6.37
CA ILE A 106 20.34 6.43 -5.38
C ILE A 106 19.15 7.19 -4.81
N ARG A 107 18.25 7.70 -5.68
CA ARG A 107 17.03 8.37 -5.23
C ARG A 107 16.11 7.42 -4.46
N SER A 108 15.95 6.19 -4.95
CA SER A 108 15.18 5.14 -4.27
C SER A 108 15.72 4.85 -2.87
N ASN A 109 17.04 4.75 -2.71
CA ASN A 109 17.68 4.57 -1.40
C ASN A 109 17.46 5.79 -0.49
N ALA A 110 17.69 7.01 -0.99
CA ALA A 110 17.54 8.22 -0.21
C ALA A 110 16.12 8.35 0.39
N VAL A 111 15.08 8.15 -0.43
CA VAL A 111 13.70 8.25 0.03
C VAL A 111 13.33 7.05 0.91
N ASN A 112 13.58 5.82 0.43
CA ASN A 112 13.05 4.62 1.09
C ASN A 112 13.84 4.21 2.33
N ILE A 113 15.12 4.57 2.46
CA ILE A 113 15.92 4.25 3.65
C ILE A 113 16.16 5.50 4.50
N SER A 114 16.78 6.54 3.97
CA SER A 114 17.10 7.73 4.79
C SER A 114 15.84 8.46 5.23
N GLY A 115 14.88 8.66 4.33
CA GLY A 115 13.58 9.25 4.67
C GLY A 115 12.79 8.39 5.68
N PHE A 116 12.79 7.07 5.51
CA PHE A 116 12.20 6.15 6.49
C PHE A 116 12.83 6.31 7.88
N LEU A 117 14.17 6.34 7.96
CA LEU A 117 14.89 6.51 9.21
C LEU A 117 14.60 7.83 9.90
N ASN A 118 14.46 8.93 9.15
CA ASN A 118 14.06 10.21 9.71
C ASN A 118 12.72 10.09 10.43
N VAL A 119 11.71 9.55 9.76
CA VAL A 119 10.36 9.40 10.34
C VAL A 119 10.38 8.44 11.53
N LEU A 120 11.09 7.32 11.43
CA LEU A 120 11.21 6.33 12.52
C LEU A 120 11.92 6.91 13.74
N ASN A 121 13.02 7.66 13.53
CA ASN A 121 13.77 8.27 14.63
C ASN A 121 12.94 9.34 15.35
N ILE A 122 12.28 10.24 14.60
CA ILE A 122 11.40 11.23 15.20
C ILE A 122 10.23 10.55 15.94
N SER A 123 9.66 9.49 15.38
CA SER A 123 8.61 8.71 16.05
C SER A 123 9.07 8.18 17.41
N LYS A 124 10.31 7.68 17.49
CA LYS A 124 10.93 7.26 18.75
C LYS A 124 11.13 8.44 19.71
N GLU A 125 11.65 9.57 19.24
CA GLU A 125 11.90 10.77 20.09
C GLU A 125 10.61 11.37 20.64
N LYS A 126 9.54 11.37 19.85
CA LYS A 126 8.21 11.87 20.24
C LYS A 126 7.37 10.82 20.99
N ASN A 127 7.93 9.63 21.26
CA ASN A 127 7.29 8.55 22.03
C ASN A 127 5.91 8.16 21.48
N VAL A 128 5.76 8.00 20.15
CA VAL A 128 4.49 7.54 19.58
C VAL A 128 4.14 6.14 20.08
N LYS A 129 2.84 5.81 20.17
CA LYS A 129 2.38 4.50 20.63
C LYS A 129 2.75 3.38 19.68
N GLY A 130 2.88 3.69 18.39
CA GLY A 130 3.28 2.73 17.38
C GLY A 130 3.60 3.32 16.02
N PHE A 131 4.47 2.62 15.32
CA PHE A 131 4.94 2.94 13.97
C PHE A 131 4.60 1.78 13.04
N ILE A 132 3.59 1.99 12.18
CA ILE A 132 3.15 1.01 11.18
C ILE A 132 3.67 1.48 9.82
N TYR A 133 4.27 0.57 9.06
CA TYR A 133 4.93 0.96 7.81
C TYR A 133 4.68 0.01 6.66
N ALA A 134 4.70 0.56 5.45
CA ALA A 134 4.62 -0.18 4.21
C ALA A 134 5.91 -0.98 3.96
N ALA A 135 5.91 -2.27 4.31
CA ALA A 135 6.85 -3.25 3.81
C ALA A 135 6.39 -3.78 2.44
N SER A 136 7.02 -4.81 1.91
CA SER A 136 6.72 -5.29 0.55
C SER A 136 6.92 -6.79 0.38
N SER A 137 6.06 -7.42 -0.41
CA SER A 137 6.27 -8.80 -0.87
C SER A 137 7.54 -8.98 -1.72
N SER A 138 8.11 -7.89 -2.27
CA SER A 138 9.38 -7.93 -2.99
C SER A 138 10.55 -8.40 -2.12
N THR A 139 10.43 -8.29 -0.78
CA THR A 139 11.41 -8.77 0.19
C THR A 139 11.64 -10.29 0.08
N TYR A 140 10.67 -11.05 -0.39
CA TYR A 140 10.82 -12.49 -0.58
C TYR A 140 11.85 -12.87 -1.66
N GLY A 141 12.13 -11.97 -2.60
CA GLY A 141 13.13 -12.18 -3.63
C GLY A 141 12.92 -13.47 -4.42
N ASP A 142 13.98 -14.26 -4.53
CA ASP A 142 14.01 -15.52 -5.28
C ASP A 142 13.52 -16.75 -4.49
N HIS A 143 13.03 -16.60 -3.27
CA HIS A 143 12.53 -17.73 -2.47
C HIS A 143 11.44 -18.50 -3.23
N PRO A 144 11.58 -19.83 -3.48
CA PRO A 144 10.70 -20.56 -4.40
C PRO A 144 9.36 -20.97 -3.79
N ALA A 145 9.31 -21.18 -2.45
CA ALA A 145 8.12 -21.77 -1.83
C ALA A 145 6.88 -20.89 -1.87
N LEU A 146 5.73 -21.54 -2.00
CA LEU A 146 4.38 -20.95 -1.89
C LEU A 146 3.56 -21.78 -0.90
N PRO A 147 2.66 -21.15 -0.15
CA PRO A 147 2.53 -19.69 0.00
C PRO A 147 3.74 -19.05 0.67
N LYS A 148 3.95 -17.75 0.44
CA LYS A 148 5.03 -16.97 1.07
C LYS A 148 4.76 -16.81 2.54
N LYS A 149 5.71 -17.23 3.39
CA LYS A 149 5.67 -17.12 4.86
C LYS A 149 6.75 -16.14 5.32
N GLU A 150 6.43 -15.30 6.31
CA GLU A 150 7.27 -14.15 6.70
C GLU A 150 8.68 -14.53 7.14
N GLN A 151 8.86 -15.71 7.70
CA GLN A 151 10.18 -16.22 8.16
C GLN A 151 11.08 -16.72 7.01
N ASN A 152 10.52 -16.94 5.81
CA ASN A 152 11.23 -17.54 4.69
C ASN A 152 11.54 -16.49 3.63
N ILE A 153 12.70 -15.85 3.70
CA ILE A 153 13.14 -14.82 2.78
C ILE A 153 14.27 -15.37 1.91
N GLY A 154 14.23 -15.10 0.62
CA GLY A 154 15.35 -15.35 -0.31
C GLY A 154 16.24 -14.13 -0.49
N SER A 155 16.96 -14.08 -1.59
CA SER A 155 17.79 -12.94 -1.96
C SER A 155 16.95 -11.86 -2.65
N PRO A 156 16.98 -10.59 -2.21
CA PRO A 156 16.30 -9.49 -2.90
C PRO A 156 16.75 -9.38 -4.37
N LEU A 157 15.78 -9.19 -5.28
CA LEU A 157 16.04 -9.15 -6.73
C LEU A 157 16.10 -7.72 -7.31
N SER A 158 16.00 -6.69 -6.49
CA SER A 158 16.03 -5.30 -6.94
C SER A 158 16.46 -4.34 -5.84
N PRO A 159 16.96 -3.13 -6.19
CA PRO A 159 17.23 -2.09 -5.21
C PRO A 159 15.99 -1.76 -4.36
N TYR A 160 14.78 -1.72 -4.94
CA TYR A 160 13.54 -1.54 -4.20
C TYR A 160 13.34 -2.62 -3.12
N ALA A 161 13.55 -3.89 -3.46
CA ALA A 161 13.43 -4.99 -2.50
C ALA A 161 14.43 -4.84 -1.35
N ILE A 162 15.67 -4.44 -1.65
CA ILE A 162 16.71 -4.15 -0.65
C ILE A 162 16.25 -3.04 0.29
N THR A 163 15.72 -1.92 -0.26
CA THR A 163 15.27 -0.81 0.59
C THR A 163 14.14 -1.22 1.53
N LYS A 164 13.19 -2.02 1.06
CA LYS A 164 12.07 -2.48 1.88
C LYS A 164 12.52 -3.49 2.94
N TYR A 165 13.45 -4.36 2.62
CA TYR A 165 14.03 -5.28 3.61
C TYR A 165 14.88 -4.53 4.65
N ALA A 166 15.66 -3.54 4.25
CA ALA A 166 16.39 -2.68 5.16
C ALA A 166 15.47 -1.98 6.17
N ASN A 167 14.29 -1.51 5.73
CA ASN A 167 13.30 -0.91 6.65
C ASN A 167 12.84 -1.89 7.74
N GLU A 168 12.63 -3.16 7.40
CA GLU A 168 12.26 -4.18 8.38
C GLU A 168 13.38 -4.41 9.42
N LEU A 169 14.63 -4.44 8.96
CA LEU A 169 15.81 -4.60 9.84
C LEU A 169 15.96 -3.38 10.78
N TYR A 170 15.86 -2.16 10.26
CA TYR A 170 15.89 -0.95 11.08
C TYR A 170 14.74 -0.89 12.08
N ALA A 171 13.52 -1.17 11.65
CA ALA A 171 12.35 -1.17 12.52
C ALA A 171 12.51 -2.18 13.67
N LYS A 172 13.04 -3.38 13.39
CA LYS A 172 13.35 -4.39 14.40
C LYS A 172 14.36 -3.88 15.42
N ILE A 173 15.51 -3.36 14.96
CA ILE A 173 16.56 -2.85 15.85
C ILE A 173 16.05 -1.66 16.68
N PHE A 174 15.27 -0.73 16.09
CA PHE A 174 14.68 0.38 16.84
C PHE A 174 13.72 -0.11 17.93
N SER A 175 12.94 -1.14 17.66
CA SER A 175 12.07 -1.76 18.65
C SER A 175 12.87 -2.39 19.80
N GLU A 176 13.91 -3.16 19.49
CA GLU A 176 14.73 -3.86 20.47
C GLU A 176 15.59 -2.92 21.33
N GLN A 177 16.15 -1.86 20.73
CA GLN A 177 17.08 -0.97 21.41
C GLN A 177 16.40 0.25 22.06
N TYR A 178 15.31 0.75 21.48
CA TYR A 178 14.68 2.00 21.92
C TYR A 178 13.25 1.83 22.41
N GLY A 179 12.68 0.63 22.33
CA GLY A 179 11.36 0.33 22.89
C GLY A 179 10.17 0.84 22.07
N ILE A 180 10.37 1.36 20.85
CA ILE A 180 9.26 1.76 19.98
C ILE A 180 8.60 0.54 19.36
N LYS A 181 7.27 0.43 19.44
CA LYS A 181 6.53 -0.65 18.80
C LYS A 181 6.40 -0.42 17.30
N THR A 182 6.81 -1.41 16.50
CA THR A 182 6.80 -1.30 15.03
C THR A 182 6.11 -2.49 14.38
N ILE A 183 5.33 -2.23 13.32
CA ILE A 183 4.68 -3.27 12.51
C ILE A 183 4.91 -3.00 11.04
N GLY A 184 5.55 -3.94 10.34
CA GLY A 184 5.73 -3.93 8.90
C GLY A 184 4.62 -4.73 8.20
N LEU A 185 3.97 -4.12 7.23
CA LEU A 185 2.93 -4.74 6.42
C LEU A 185 3.48 -5.04 5.03
N ARG A 186 3.79 -6.31 4.74
CA ARG A 186 4.24 -6.75 3.41
C ARG A 186 3.04 -6.81 2.48
N TYR A 187 2.80 -5.73 1.76
CA TYR A 187 1.73 -5.67 0.78
C TYR A 187 2.01 -6.56 -0.43
N PHE A 188 0.96 -7.25 -0.86
CA PHE A 188 0.91 -8.03 -2.10
C PHE A 188 -0.02 -7.34 -3.09
N ASN A 189 0.52 -6.89 -4.21
CA ASN A 189 -0.20 -6.35 -5.38
C ASN A 189 -1.47 -5.56 -5.04
N VAL A 190 -1.34 -4.53 -4.18
CA VAL A 190 -2.47 -3.68 -3.80
C VAL A 190 -3.00 -2.94 -5.02
N PHE A 191 -4.33 -2.90 -5.18
CA PHE A 191 -5.02 -2.21 -6.26
C PHE A 191 -6.29 -1.53 -5.75
N GLY A 192 -6.76 -0.51 -6.47
CA GLY A 192 -8.00 0.17 -6.10
C GLY A 192 -8.09 1.60 -6.60
N LYS A 193 -9.09 2.34 -6.09
CA LYS A 193 -9.31 3.75 -6.40
C LYS A 193 -8.08 4.60 -6.06
N ARG A 194 -7.86 5.68 -6.81
CA ARG A 194 -6.70 6.60 -6.71
C ARG A 194 -5.35 5.97 -7.03
N GLN A 195 -5.32 4.77 -7.62
CA GLN A 195 -4.09 4.22 -8.17
C GLN A 195 -3.87 4.77 -9.58
N ASP A 196 -2.77 5.51 -9.79
CA ASP A 196 -2.50 6.23 -11.05
C ASP A 196 -2.27 5.25 -12.22
N PRO A 197 -3.11 5.33 -13.29
CA PRO A 197 -2.92 4.55 -14.51
C PRO A 197 -1.89 5.15 -15.46
N HIS A 198 -1.44 6.40 -15.27
CA HIS A 198 -0.64 7.17 -16.22
C HIS A 198 0.84 7.23 -15.87
N GLY A 199 1.23 6.81 -14.68
CA GLY A 199 2.62 6.80 -14.24
C GLY A 199 3.49 5.94 -15.14
N ALA A 200 4.74 6.34 -15.37
CA ALA A 200 5.72 5.58 -16.17
C ALA A 200 5.90 4.12 -15.70
N TYR A 201 5.51 3.85 -14.48
CA TYR A 201 5.59 2.54 -13.81
C TYR A 201 4.23 2.10 -13.28
N ALA A 202 3.14 2.43 -13.99
CA ALA A 202 1.78 2.08 -13.61
C ALA A 202 1.62 0.56 -13.40
N ALA A 203 0.85 0.19 -12.37
CA ALA A 203 0.53 -1.21 -12.10
C ALA A 203 -0.44 -1.77 -13.15
N VAL A 204 -0.47 -3.10 -13.26
CA VAL A 204 -1.23 -3.80 -14.31
C VAL A 204 -2.73 -3.48 -14.30
N ILE A 205 -3.36 -3.45 -13.11
CA ILE A 205 -4.82 -3.25 -13.00
C ILE A 205 -5.25 -1.86 -13.47
N PRO A 206 -4.74 -0.73 -12.92
CA PRO A 206 -5.15 0.59 -13.39
C PRO A 206 -4.81 0.80 -14.87
N LEU A 207 -3.66 0.29 -15.34
CA LEU A 207 -3.27 0.39 -16.75
C LEU A 207 -4.27 -0.33 -17.67
N TRP A 208 -4.68 -1.56 -17.33
CA TRP A 208 -5.62 -2.32 -18.15
C TRP A 208 -7.03 -1.77 -18.10
N ILE A 209 -7.52 -1.35 -16.93
CA ILE A 209 -8.82 -0.66 -16.81
C ILE A 209 -8.84 0.54 -17.76
N GLN A 210 -7.82 1.40 -17.69
CA GLN A 210 -7.74 2.59 -18.53
C GLN A 210 -7.60 2.26 -20.02
N SER A 211 -6.85 1.19 -20.37
CA SER A 211 -6.73 0.74 -21.75
C SER A 211 -8.08 0.27 -22.31
N VAL A 212 -8.82 -0.54 -21.55
CA VAL A 212 -10.14 -1.03 -21.96
C VAL A 212 -11.16 0.11 -22.05
N ILE A 213 -11.20 1.03 -21.10
CA ILE A 213 -12.09 2.21 -21.14
C ILE A 213 -11.86 3.06 -22.41
N ASN A 214 -10.58 3.21 -22.80
CA ASN A 214 -10.19 4.00 -23.98
C ASN A 214 -10.13 3.19 -25.28
N ASN A 215 -10.60 1.95 -25.27
CA ASN A 215 -10.56 1.02 -26.40
C ASN A 215 -9.15 0.88 -27.01
N LYS A 216 -8.13 0.79 -26.13
CA LYS A 216 -6.72 0.58 -26.49
C LYS A 216 -6.30 -0.87 -26.26
N GLU A 217 -5.27 -1.30 -26.97
CA GLU A 217 -4.70 -2.63 -26.85
C GLU A 217 -4.15 -2.89 -25.44
N VAL A 218 -4.43 -4.08 -24.90
CA VAL A 218 -3.90 -4.58 -23.64
C VAL A 218 -2.77 -5.56 -23.90
N PHE A 219 -1.64 -5.36 -23.22
CA PHE A 219 -0.45 -6.22 -23.35
C PHE A 219 -0.26 -7.08 -22.11
N ILE A 220 -0.06 -8.39 -22.35
CA ILE A 220 0.28 -9.37 -21.33
C ILE A 220 1.72 -9.84 -21.56
N ASN A 221 2.60 -9.70 -20.54
CA ASN A 221 3.95 -10.25 -20.65
C ASN A 221 3.92 -11.73 -20.30
N GLY A 222 4.51 -12.55 -21.17
CA GLY A 222 4.41 -14.00 -21.11
C GLY A 222 3.11 -14.52 -21.71
N ASP A 223 2.72 -15.72 -21.29
CA ASP A 223 1.53 -16.45 -21.74
C ASP A 223 0.25 -16.17 -20.92
N GLY A 224 0.34 -15.24 -19.96
CA GLY A 224 -0.75 -14.89 -19.06
C GLY A 224 -0.97 -15.87 -17.90
N THR A 225 -0.18 -16.93 -17.77
CA THR A 225 -0.26 -17.88 -16.64
C THR A 225 0.48 -17.40 -15.38
N THR A 226 1.17 -16.27 -15.47
CA THR A 226 1.77 -15.62 -14.31
C THR A 226 0.71 -15.29 -13.28
N THR A 227 0.91 -15.72 -12.03
CA THR A 227 -0.09 -15.53 -10.97
C THR A 227 0.31 -14.47 -9.96
N ARG A 228 -0.70 -13.77 -9.42
CA ARG A 228 -0.54 -12.78 -8.36
C ARG A 228 -1.63 -12.92 -7.31
N ASP A 229 -1.27 -12.63 -6.06
CA ASP A 229 -2.22 -12.41 -4.98
C ASP A 229 -2.54 -10.92 -4.96
N PHE A 230 -3.74 -10.58 -5.44
CA PHE A 230 -4.20 -9.19 -5.54
C PHE A 230 -4.96 -8.79 -4.28
N CYS A 231 -4.57 -7.69 -3.67
CA CYS A 231 -5.17 -7.16 -2.46
C CYS A 231 -5.92 -5.85 -2.77
N TYR A 232 -7.25 -5.84 -2.63
CA TYR A 232 -8.01 -4.61 -2.79
C TYR A 232 -7.62 -3.59 -1.72
N ILE A 233 -7.64 -2.31 -2.08
CA ILE A 233 -7.14 -1.21 -1.23
C ILE A 233 -7.79 -1.17 0.16
N ASP A 234 -9.09 -1.41 0.27
CA ASP A 234 -9.78 -1.37 1.57
C ASP A 234 -9.32 -2.47 2.52
N ASN A 235 -8.93 -3.65 1.99
CA ASN A 235 -8.28 -4.69 2.80
C ASN A 235 -6.93 -4.20 3.37
N ALA A 236 -6.13 -3.48 2.56
CA ALA A 236 -4.86 -2.92 3.00
C ALA A 236 -5.05 -1.77 4.01
N VAL A 237 -6.06 -0.91 3.81
CA VAL A 237 -6.43 0.16 4.75
C VAL A 237 -6.85 -0.43 6.09
N GLU A 238 -7.73 -1.44 6.08
CA GLU A 238 -8.14 -2.15 7.30
C GLU A 238 -6.94 -2.73 8.05
N ALA A 239 -6.02 -3.37 7.33
CA ALA A 239 -4.81 -3.94 7.95
C ALA A 239 -3.94 -2.88 8.66
N ASN A 240 -3.78 -1.68 8.09
CA ASN A 240 -3.05 -0.58 8.74
C ASN A 240 -3.67 -0.17 10.06
N ILE A 241 -4.99 -0.01 10.07
CA ILE A 241 -5.73 0.44 11.25
C ILE A 241 -5.73 -0.67 12.32
N LEU A 242 -6.01 -1.91 11.94
CA LEU A 242 -5.96 -3.06 12.84
C LEU A 242 -4.57 -3.24 13.44
N ALA A 243 -3.49 -3.06 12.65
CA ALA A 243 -2.12 -3.13 13.14
C ALA A 243 -1.86 -2.09 14.24
N ALA A 244 -2.23 -0.83 14.01
CA ALA A 244 -2.05 0.23 15.01
C ALA A 244 -2.82 -0.04 16.30
N LEU A 245 -4.04 -0.55 16.20
CA LEU A 245 -4.92 -0.78 17.35
C LEU A 245 -4.66 -2.12 18.08
N SER A 246 -3.87 -3.00 17.48
CA SER A 246 -3.50 -4.30 18.06
C SER A 246 -2.11 -4.33 18.70
N LEU A 247 -1.45 -3.17 18.89
CA LEU A 247 -0.08 -3.09 19.44
C LEU A 247 0.09 -3.72 20.82
N ASN A 248 -0.98 -3.83 21.60
CA ASN A 248 -0.96 -4.52 22.90
C ASN A 248 -0.79 -6.04 22.77
N LYS A 249 -1.11 -6.61 21.61
CA LYS A 249 -0.93 -8.03 21.29
C LYS A 249 0.42 -8.33 20.65
N ILE A 250 1.15 -7.29 20.24
CA ILE A 250 2.47 -7.39 19.62
C ILE A 250 3.53 -7.16 20.71
N ASN A 251 4.53 -8.03 20.77
CA ASN A 251 5.58 -7.87 21.77
C ASN A 251 6.30 -6.53 21.57
N MET A 252 7.11 -6.41 20.52
CA MET A 252 7.82 -5.16 20.20
C MET A 252 7.79 -4.88 18.70
N HIS A 253 8.10 -5.87 17.89
CA HIS A 253 8.20 -5.80 16.44
C HIS A 253 7.49 -6.99 15.80
N ALA A 254 6.77 -6.72 14.70
CA ALA A 254 6.23 -7.77 13.84
C ALA A 254 6.27 -7.34 12.37
N VAL A 255 6.43 -8.33 11.50
CA VAL A 255 6.18 -8.18 10.06
C VAL A 255 5.15 -9.22 9.66
N MET A 256 4.17 -8.83 8.83
CA MET A 256 3.12 -9.72 8.38
C MET A 256 2.69 -9.45 6.94
N ASN A 257 2.22 -10.50 6.26
CA ASN A 257 1.70 -10.42 4.91
C ASN A 257 0.30 -9.81 4.90
N ILE A 258 0.07 -8.88 3.97
CA ILE A 258 -1.22 -8.27 3.69
C ILE A 258 -1.58 -8.54 2.24
N ALA A 259 -2.54 -9.43 2.05
CA ALA A 259 -3.02 -9.95 0.78
C ALA A 259 -4.45 -10.46 0.96
N PHE A 260 -5.07 -10.93 -0.12
CA PHE A 260 -6.34 -11.64 0.00
C PHE A 260 -6.12 -13.11 0.39
N GLY A 261 -5.00 -13.70 -0.02
CA GLY A 261 -4.66 -15.10 0.22
C GLY A 261 -5.14 -16.04 -0.90
N GLU A 262 -5.37 -15.49 -2.09
CA GLU A 262 -5.70 -16.24 -3.30
C GLU A 262 -4.80 -15.84 -4.45
N SER A 263 -4.54 -16.79 -5.35
CA SER A 263 -3.67 -16.61 -6.50
C SER A 263 -4.50 -16.59 -7.78
N ASN A 264 -4.41 -15.48 -8.55
CA ASN A 264 -5.11 -15.31 -9.81
C ASN A 264 -4.11 -15.06 -10.95
N ASP A 265 -4.32 -15.71 -12.11
CA ASP A 265 -3.50 -15.49 -13.30
C ASP A 265 -3.92 -14.23 -14.07
N LEU A 266 -3.01 -13.73 -14.91
CA LEU A 266 -3.24 -12.51 -15.68
C LEU A 266 -4.35 -12.65 -16.73
N ASN A 267 -4.57 -13.86 -17.29
CA ASN A 267 -5.68 -14.11 -18.22
C ASN A 267 -7.02 -13.99 -17.51
N THR A 268 -7.12 -14.53 -16.29
CA THR A 268 -8.32 -14.40 -15.45
C THR A 268 -8.57 -12.93 -15.08
N LEU A 269 -7.52 -12.20 -14.67
CA LEU A 269 -7.62 -10.77 -14.39
C LEU A 269 -8.16 -9.98 -15.58
N PHE A 270 -7.62 -10.23 -16.79
CA PHE A 270 -8.08 -9.55 -18.00
C PHE A 270 -9.57 -9.82 -18.27
N ARG A 271 -9.99 -11.11 -18.23
CA ARG A 271 -11.39 -11.48 -18.42
C ARG A 271 -12.32 -10.81 -17.42
N LEU A 272 -11.94 -10.72 -16.14
CA LEU A 272 -12.73 -10.05 -15.11
C LEU A 272 -12.88 -8.54 -15.41
N ILE A 273 -11.79 -7.86 -15.74
CA ILE A 273 -11.83 -6.41 -16.08
C ILE A 273 -12.78 -6.17 -17.26
N VAL A 274 -12.65 -6.93 -18.34
CA VAL A 274 -13.50 -6.79 -19.53
C VAL A 274 -14.97 -7.09 -19.19
N ALA A 275 -15.24 -8.17 -18.44
CA ALA A 275 -16.60 -8.55 -18.06
C ALA A 275 -17.28 -7.48 -17.19
N ILE A 276 -16.57 -6.91 -16.20
CA ILE A 276 -17.11 -5.88 -15.31
C ILE A 276 -17.35 -4.58 -16.10
N LEU A 277 -16.42 -4.16 -16.96
CA LEU A 277 -16.59 -2.99 -17.82
C LEU A 277 -17.76 -3.16 -18.79
N LYS A 278 -17.98 -4.36 -19.34
CA LYS A 278 -19.13 -4.66 -20.18
C LYS A 278 -20.45 -4.54 -19.40
N LYS A 279 -20.52 -5.02 -18.16
CA LYS A 279 -21.70 -4.79 -17.28
C LYS A 279 -21.98 -3.30 -17.08
N ASN A 280 -20.94 -2.45 -17.09
CA ASN A 280 -21.02 -0.99 -16.96
C ASN A 280 -21.17 -0.25 -18.31
N GLY A 281 -21.61 -0.94 -19.37
CA GLY A 281 -21.92 -0.33 -20.67
C GLY A 281 -20.69 0.01 -21.53
N ARG A 282 -19.51 -0.53 -21.22
CA ARG A 282 -18.30 -0.37 -22.02
C ARG A 282 -18.02 -1.64 -22.82
N SER A 283 -18.12 -1.59 -24.15
CA SER A 283 -17.76 -2.71 -25.01
C SER A 283 -16.24 -2.72 -25.29
N TYR A 284 -15.66 -3.92 -25.28
CA TYR A 284 -14.27 -4.13 -25.65
C TYR A 284 -14.16 -5.49 -26.32
N GLU A 285 -13.78 -5.48 -27.61
CA GLU A 285 -13.80 -6.68 -28.44
C GLU A 285 -12.40 -7.18 -28.82
N MET A 286 -11.33 -6.46 -28.38
CA MET A 286 -9.95 -6.87 -28.67
C MET A 286 -9.49 -7.98 -27.74
N ASN A 287 -8.72 -8.92 -28.27
CA ASN A 287 -7.97 -9.87 -27.46
C ASN A 287 -6.69 -9.21 -26.93
N PRO A 288 -6.16 -9.66 -25.80
CA PRO A 288 -4.87 -9.15 -25.32
C PRO A 288 -3.75 -9.60 -26.26
N THR A 289 -2.74 -8.75 -26.41
CA THR A 289 -1.50 -9.08 -27.13
C THR A 289 -0.46 -9.60 -26.16
N TYR A 290 0.05 -10.80 -26.42
CA TYR A 290 1.08 -11.43 -25.61
C TYR A 290 2.46 -10.98 -26.06
N ARG A 291 3.35 -10.68 -25.09
CA ARG A 291 4.73 -10.25 -25.29
C ARG A 291 5.70 -11.17 -24.56
N GLU A 292 6.97 -11.04 -24.82
CA GLU A 292 8.01 -11.75 -24.08
C GLU A 292 7.91 -11.56 -22.57
N PHE A 293 8.32 -12.57 -21.79
CA PHE A 293 8.41 -12.46 -20.34
C PHE A 293 9.37 -11.34 -19.95
N ARG A 294 9.00 -10.57 -18.94
CA ARG A 294 9.93 -9.57 -18.40
C ARG A 294 11.05 -10.26 -17.63
N PRO A 295 12.32 -9.90 -17.87
CA PRO A 295 13.42 -10.39 -17.06
C PRO A 295 13.22 -10.04 -15.57
N GLY A 296 13.41 -11.04 -14.70
CA GLY A 296 13.28 -10.85 -13.25
C GLY A 296 11.85 -10.89 -12.69
N ASP A 297 10.82 -11.09 -13.53
CA ASP A 297 9.44 -11.26 -13.04
C ASP A 297 9.30 -12.60 -12.28
N ILE A 298 8.74 -12.53 -11.08
CA ILE A 298 8.37 -13.70 -10.29
C ILE A 298 7.14 -14.35 -10.94
N LYS A 299 7.23 -15.64 -11.31
CA LYS A 299 6.14 -16.32 -12.01
C LYS A 299 4.88 -16.46 -11.14
N ASN A 300 5.02 -16.85 -9.87
CA ASN A 300 3.89 -17.14 -9.00
C ASN A 300 4.01 -16.39 -7.66
N SER A 301 2.90 -15.82 -7.19
CA SER A 301 2.81 -15.13 -5.92
C SER A 301 1.51 -15.49 -5.20
N LEU A 302 1.66 -15.98 -3.96
CA LEU A 302 0.58 -16.30 -3.04
C LEU A 302 1.09 -16.06 -1.62
N ALA A 303 0.33 -15.36 -0.78
CA ALA A 303 0.67 -15.07 0.59
C ALA A 303 0.04 -16.08 1.57
N ASP A 304 0.78 -16.45 2.60
CA ASP A 304 0.19 -16.95 3.83
C ASP A 304 -0.17 -15.76 4.72
N ILE A 305 -1.46 -15.53 4.97
CA ILE A 305 -1.97 -14.44 5.80
C ILE A 305 -2.33 -14.85 7.23
N SER A 306 -1.96 -16.07 7.62
CA SER A 306 -2.31 -16.64 8.95
C SER A 306 -1.78 -15.78 10.09
N LYS A 307 -0.57 -15.24 9.97
CA LYS A 307 0.03 -14.37 10.98
C LYS A 307 -0.75 -13.07 11.18
N ALA A 308 -1.20 -12.42 10.11
CA ALA A 308 -2.04 -11.23 10.20
C ALA A 308 -3.41 -11.55 10.81
N LYS A 309 -4.02 -12.69 10.45
CA LYS A 309 -5.26 -13.15 11.07
C LYS A 309 -5.11 -13.34 12.59
N GLU A 310 -4.03 -13.98 13.01
CA GLU A 310 -3.78 -14.28 14.43
C GLU A 310 -3.47 -13.01 15.24
N LEU A 311 -2.52 -12.20 14.79
CA LEU A 311 -1.99 -11.09 15.57
C LEU A 311 -2.90 -9.86 15.58
N ILE A 312 -3.48 -9.50 14.45
CA ILE A 312 -4.28 -8.27 14.32
C ILE A 312 -5.76 -8.52 13.99
N GLY A 313 -6.17 -9.78 13.81
CA GLY A 313 -7.54 -10.14 13.44
C GLY A 313 -7.89 -9.78 11.98
N TYR A 314 -6.89 -9.68 11.12
CA TYR A 314 -7.08 -9.36 9.70
C TYR A 314 -7.94 -10.41 8.99
N SER A 315 -9.01 -9.96 8.34
CA SER A 315 -9.91 -10.83 7.58
C SER A 315 -10.36 -10.07 6.33
N PRO A 316 -9.61 -10.18 5.20
CA PRO A 316 -9.89 -9.40 4.00
C PRO A 316 -11.30 -9.70 3.48
N ALA A 317 -12.11 -8.64 3.32
CA ALA A 317 -13.51 -8.75 2.93
C ALA A 317 -13.71 -8.72 1.41
N TYR A 318 -12.79 -8.09 0.67
CA TYR A 318 -12.92 -7.87 -0.76
C TYR A 318 -12.04 -8.86 -1.53
N SER A 319 -12.67 -9.76 -2.29
CA SER A 319 -12.01 -10.60 -3.29
C SER A 319 -11.49 -9.76 -4.47
N LEU A 320 -10.75 -10.40 -5.40
CA LEU A 320 -10.31 -9.73 -6.63
C LEU A 320 -11.51 -9.17 -7.41
N GLU A 321 -12.56 -9.97 -7.63
CA GLU A 321 -13.73 -9.56 -8.40
C GLU A 321 -14.46 -8.39 -7.72
N ALA A 322 -14.78 -8.49 -6.43
CA ALA A 322 -15.44 -7.43 -5.68
C ALA A 322 -14.61 -6.12 -5.67
N GLY A 323 -13.29 -6.22 -5.46
CA GLY A 323 -12.41 -5.05 -5.50
C GLY A 323 -12.28 -4.44 -6.89
N LEU A 324 -12.37 -5.23 -7.96
CA LEU A 324 -12.40 -4.72 -9.34
C LEU A 324 -13.70 -3.97 -9.63
N GLU A 325 -14.86 -4.47 -9.17
CA GLU A 325 -16.14 -3.77 -9.32
C GLU A 325 -16.08 -2.37 -8.67
N GLU A 326 -15.61 -2.27 -7.44
CA GLU A 326 -15.43 -1.00 -6.73
C GLU A 326 -14.43 -0.07 -7.45
N SER A 327 -13.28 -0.63 -7.88
CA SER A 327 -12.25 0.15 -8.58
C SER A 327 -12.76 0.70 -9.90
N ILE A 328 -13.44 -0.12 -10.71
CA ILE A 328 -13.93 0.26 -12.03
C ILE A 328 -14.99 1.35 -11.92
N ASN A 329 -15.89 1.28 -10.93
CA ASN A 329 -16.88 2.33 -10.67
C ASN A 329 -16.16 3.68 -10.45
N TRP A 330 -15.10 3.71 -9.65
CA TRP A 330 -14.31 4.93 -9.43
C TRP A 330 -13.64 5.43 -10.72
N TYR A 331 -13.03 4.54 -11.54
CA TYR A 331 -12.38 4.93 -12.80
C TYR A 331 -13.35 5.41 -13.87
N LEU A 332 -14.63 5.07 -13.78
CA LEU A 332 -15.69 5.54 -14.68
C LEU A 332 -16.26 6.89 -14.27
N GLY A 333 -15.83 7.48 -13.16
CA GLY A 333 -16.30 8.76 -12.65
C GLY A 333 -17.58 8.61 -11.81
N GLY A 334 -17.67 7.49 -11.11
CA GLY A 334 -18.76 7.21 -10.16
C GLY A 334 -18.68 8.05 -8.91
#